data_b3af7413a3663762684e3b254057ce6b
#
_entry.id   b3af7413a3663762684e3b254057ce6b
#
_cell.length_a   1.000
_cell.length_b   1.000
_cell.length_c   1.000
_cell.angle_alpha   90.00
_cell.angle_beta   90.00
_cell.angle_gamma   90.00
#
_symmetry.space_group_name_H-M   'P 1'
#
loop_
_entity.id
_entity.type
_entity.pdbx_description
1 polymer ?
#
loop_
_entity_poly.entity_id
_entity_poly.type
_entity_poly.pdbx_seq_one_letter_code
_entity_poly.pdbx_strand_id
1 'polypeptide(L)'
;MIRQELSKISYLRSTKDPIELNGSTATDDQNDQLTVEDEEFVDNVIAGNFSQRKNDLITDEVLKSLVNLSTDIITVLSPVGTIMYESDSIEIILGYGKEELLGQNAFSFVHKEDYSKVLEDFTKGLTEPGKAVISSFRFKRKDGSYAYLEATGTKFTDEGKNNLVIISRDISSRIESENNIQRLTAAVEQSSNTIVITNIEGEIEYVNRKFADLTGYSKDEVIGRSPAVLQSGLTPDEMYKDMWTTILTGKVWQGEFKNRKKCGEVYWERIKITPVVDKYDRITNFIAIKDDISNEKLINEKLEQNLREKEIMLKEIHHRVKNNLQIVISLLNLQSTTVDDVKLKNQLSISQNRVRSMALIHQHLYRSEDLSKINMEEYLLSLSSQLLVSYEGLKDAIKISVDAADICFTIETAVPFGLLINELVSNSLKHGFPGGRKGRIKISLKETEKDIFELDYFDDGVGIKMNIVNGHVVSFGMHLIEMLVSQLEGSVELIPSKGTNYKINFRGSSYQTRFQYS
;
A
#
# COMPACT_ATOMS: atom_id res chain seq x y z
N MET A 1 -11.87 -3.12 33.16
CA MET A 1 -10.46 -3.30 32.81
C MET A 1 -9.77 -1.96 32.51
N ILE A 2 -10.28 -1.13 31.60
CA ILE A 2 -9.69 0.18 31.21
C ILE A 2 -9.51 1.13 32.41
N ARG A 3 -10.48 1.24 33.32
CA ARG A 3 -10.38 2.09 34.54
C ARG A 3 -9.30 1.64 35.52
N GLN A 4 -9.00 0.34 35.59
CA GLN A 4 -7.95 -0.19 36.50
C GLN A 4 -6.53 0.08 35.97
N GLU A 5 -6.32 0.07 34.66
CA GLU A 5 -5.02 0.39 34.06
C GLU A 5 -4.75 1.90 34.08
N LEU A 6 -5.76 2.73 33.83
CA LEU A 6 -5.64 4.19 33.93
C LEU A 6 -5.37 4.66 35.37
N SER A 7 -5.94 3.97 36.37
CA SER A 7 -5.66 4.29 37.79
C SER A 7 -4.23 3.98 38.20
N LYS A 8 -3.58 2.98 37.62
CA LYS A 8 -2.16 2.66 37.87
C LYS A 8 -1.22 3.71 37.28
N ILE A 9 -1.58 4.28 36.11
CA ILE A 9 -0.76 5.32 35.47
C ILE A 9 -0.88 6.66 36.19
N SER A 10 -2.06 7.01 36.72
CA SER A 10 -2.23 8.20 37.53
C SER A 10 -1.44 8.12 38.87
N TYR A 11 -1.35 6.92 39.44
CA TYR A 11 -0.60 6.68 40.67
C TYR A 11 0.93 6.79 40.50
N LEU A 12 1.44 6.39 39.32
CA LEU A 12 2.86 6.52 38.98
C LEU A 12 3.31 7.96 38.65
N ARG A 13 2.37 8.87 38.35
CA ARG A 13 2.65 10.29 38.11
C ARG A 13 2.59 11.15 39.38
N SER A 14 1.93 10.70 40.43
CA SER A 14 1.81 11.44 41.70
C SER A 14 2.99 11.25 42.67
N THR A 15 4.00 10.45 42.34
CA THR A 15 5.16 10.13 43.17
C THR A 15 6.48 10.70 42.64
N LYS A 16 6.45 11.79 41.88
CA LYS A 16 7.67 12.61 41.67
C LYS A 16 7.61 13.82 42.56
N ASP A 17 8.37 13.75 43.65
CA ASP A 17 8.63 14.84 44.55
C ASP A 17 9.16 16.08 43.83
N PRO A 18 8.81 17.30 44.28
CA PRO A 18 9.34 18.54 43.75
C PRO A 18 10.81 18.67 44.14
N ILE A 19 11.68 18.77 43.14
CA ILE A 19 13.09 19.14 43.37
C ILE A 19 13.12 20.61 43.79
N GLU A 20 13.51 20.85 45.04
CA GLU A 20 13.91 22.15 45.55
C GLU A 20 15.07 22.71 44.73
N LEU A 21 14.86 23.86 44.11
CA LEU A 21 15.92 24.71 43.59
C LEU A 21 16.03 25.92 44.52
N ASN A 22 16.98 25.82 45.45
CA ASN A 22 17.51 26.96 46.18
C ASN A 22 18.44 27.78 45.31
N GLY A 23 18.26 29.09 45.35
CA GLY A 23 19.39 30.00 45.23
C GLY A 23 19.36 31.08 44.17
N SER A 24 19.03 32.26 44.63
CA SER A 24 19.66 33.57 44.40
C SER A 24 19.27 34.44 43.20
N THR A 25 18.69 35.55 43.61
CA THR A 25 18.96 36.96 43.28
C THR A 25 18.40 37.55 42.00
N ALA A 26 17.37 38.38 42.25
CA ALA A 26 17.20 39.79 41.80
C ALA A 26 17.21 40.06 40.28
N THR A 27 16.16 40.60 39.72
CA THR A 27 15.75 42.00 39.73
C THR A 27 14.57 42.21 38.73
N ASP A 28 13.69 43.13 39.13
CA ASP A 28 12.75 43.92 38.32
C ASP A 28 11.58 43.18 37.64
N ASP A 29 10.57 42.87 38.47
CA ASP A 29 9.17 42.87 38.09
C ASP A 29 8.60 44.29 38.33
N GLN A 30 8.48 45.09 37.26
CA GLN A 30 7.53 46.18 37.27
C GLN A 30 6.16 45.61 36.90
N ASN A 31 5.44 45.21 37.92
CA ASN A 31 4.00 44.99 37.89
C ASN A 31 3.34 46.40 37.79
N ASP A 32 2.93 46.78 36.58
CA ASP A 32 1.97 47.88 36.40
C ASP A 32 0.62 47.40 36.95
N GLN A 33 0.43 47.54 38.25
CA GLN A 33 -0.88 47.55 38.87
C GLN A 33 -1.55 48.87 38.45
N LEU A 34 -2.59 48.77 37.59
CA LEU A 34 -3.54 49.86 37.37
C LEU A 34 -3.96 50.41 38.75
N THR A 35 -3.78 51.67 38.96
CA THR A 35 -4.17 52.32 40.19
C THR A 35 -5.69 52.46 40.24
N VAL A 36 -6.27 52.54 41.44
CA VAL A 36 -7.72 52.70 41.63
C VAL A 36 -8.28 53.93 40.84
N GLU A 37 -7.43 54.91 40.55
CA GLU A 37 -7.79 56.07 39.73
C GLU A 37 -7.97 55.72 38.22
N ASP A 38 -7.29 54.67 37.72
CA ASP A 38 -7.40 54.21 36.34
C ASP A 38 -8.70 53.40 36.12
N GLU A 39 -9.13 52.61 37.12
CA GLU A 39 -10.41 51.89 37.07
C GLU A 39 -11.60 52.87 37.17
N GLU A 40 -11.54 53.90 38.00
CA GLU A 40 -12.58 54.93 38.11
C GLU A 40 -12.69 55.78 36.83
N PHE A 41 -11.58 55.96 36.11
CA PHE A 41 -11.57 56.66 34.83
C PHE A 41 -12.27 55.81 33.74
N VAL A 42 -12.00 54.51 33.64
CA VAL A 42 -12.61 53.58 32.69
C VAL A 42 -14.12 53.45 32.92
N ASP A 43 -14.53 53.31 34.18
CA ASP A 43 -15.95 53.20 34.56
C ASP A 43 -16.74 54.49 34.25
N ASN A 44 -16.16 55.65 34.39
CA ASN A 44 -16.78 56.92 34.01
C ASN A 44 -16.90 57.10 32.49
N VAL A 45 -15.98 56.55 31.72
CA VAL A 45 -16.06 56.55 30.25
C VAL A 45 -17.17 55.61 29.76
N ILE A 46 -17.34 54.45 30.42
CA ILE A 46 -18.38 53.44 30.06
C ILE A 46 -19.77 53.92 30.51
N ALA A 47 -19.90 54.66 31.60
CA ALA A 47 -21.17 55.12 32.15
C ALA A 47 -21.79 56.34 31.45
N GLY A 48 -21.14 56.97 30.48
CA GLY A 48 -21.66 58.08 29.72
C GLY A 48 -21.94 59.37 30.54
N ASN A 49 -21.39 59.48 31.77
CA ASN A 49 -21.61 60.62 32.66
C ASN A 49 -20.60 61.76 32.37
N PHE A 50 -20.66 62.35 31.21
CA PHE A 50 -19.98 63.63 30.91
C PHE A 50 -20.90 64.79 31.19
N SER A 51 -20.98 65.18 32.48
CA SER A 51 -21.52 66.47 32.84
C SER A 51 -20.46 67.57 32.61
N GLN A 52 -20.71 68.45 31.68
CA GLN A 52 -20.28 69.86 31.50
C GLN A 52 -19.03 70.38 32.27
N ARG A 53 -17.94 69.63 32.31
CA ARG A 53 -16.60 70.16 32.56
C ARG A 53 -15.60 69.27 31.86
N LYS A 54 -15.13 69.73 30.72
CA LYS A 54 -13.86 69.40 30.05
C LYS A 54 -14.01 69.22 28.55
N ASN A 55 -14.18 70.32 27.87
CA ASN A 55 -13.89 70.36 26.41
C ASN A 55 -12.37 70.47 26.10
N ASP A 56 -11.50 70.38 27.15
CA ASP A 56 -10.07 70.68 27.01
C ASP A 56 -9.12 69.47 27.13
N LEU A 57 -9.59 68.27 27.26
CA LEU A 57 -8.74 67.08 27.43
C LEU A 57 -8.59 66.18 26.22
N ILE A 58 -9.45 66.29 25.24
CA ILE A 58 -9.31 65.57 23.97
C ILE A 58 -8.89 66.59 22.90
N THR A 59 -7.58 66.78 22.80
CA THR A 59 -7.01 67.60 21.72
C THR A 59 -7.16 66.88 20.41
N ASP A 60 -7.20 67.64 19.27
CA ASP A 60 -7.21 67.06 17.91
C ASP A 60 -6.08 66.05 17.71
N GLU A 61 -4.96 66.19 18.43
CA GLU A 61 -3.84 65.25 18.39
C GLU A 61 -4.18 63.92 19.05
N VAL A 62 -4.91 63.90 20.15
CA VAL A 62 -5.36 62.67 20.82
C VAL A 62 -6.37 61.93 19.96
N LEU A 63 -7.32 62.65 19.35
CA LEU A 63 -8.27 62.02 18.39
C LEU A 63 -7.56 61.45 17.18
N LYS A 64 -6.61 62.17 16.58
CA LYS A 64 -5.78 61.64 15.49
C LYS A 64 -4.97 60.42 15.90
N SER A 65 -4.40 60.42 17.09
CA SER A 65 -3.66 59.28 17.62
C SER A 65 -4.55 58.06 17.83
N LEU A 66 -5.76 58.20 18.37
CA LEU A 66 -6.74 57.13 18.52
C LEU A 66 -7.16 56.52 17.20
N VAL A 67 -7.40 57.38 16.19
CA VAL A 67 -7.73 56.91 14.83
C VAL A 67 -6.56 56.15 14.20
N ASN A 68 -5.32 56.62 14.40
CA ASN A 68 -4.12 55.97 13.84
C ASN A 68 -3.70 54.71 14.58
N LEU A 69 -4.09 54.54 15.85
CA LEU A 69 -3.89 53.30 16.61
C LEU A 69 -4.93 52.24 16.27
N SER A 70 -6.02 52.59 15.58
CA SER A 70 -7.03 51.63 15.16
C SER A 70 -6.46 50.66 14.14
N THR A 71 -6.61 49.36 14.39
CA THR A 71 -6.32 48.31 13.40
C THR A 71 -7.38 48.19 12.32
N ASP A 72 -8.56 48.84 12.51
CA ASP A 72 -9.64 48.86 11.53
C ASP A 72 -9.45 50.06 10.60
N ILE A 73 -9.89 49.93 9.35
CA ILE A 73 -9.89 51.04 8.38
C ILE A 73 -11.00 51.99 8.72
N ILE A 74 -10.70 53.29 8.81
CA ILE A 74 -11.68 54.33 9.03
C ILE A 74 -11.76 55.18 7.75
N THR A 75 -12.91 55.15 7.08
CA THR A 75 -13.19 55.84 5.82
C THR A 75 -14.31 56.86 6.02
N VAL A 76 -14.17 58.05 5.48
CA VAL A 76 -15.28 59.00 5.35
C VAL A 76 -15.69 59.09 3.90
N LEU A 77 -16.98 58.79 3.64
CA LEU A 77 -17.56 58.88 2.31
C LEU A 77 -18.53 60.07 2.18
N SER A 78 -18.48 60.73 1.03
CA SER A 78 -19.51 61.69 0.61
C SER A 78 -20.85 60.99 0.30
N PRO A 79 -21.98 61.71 0.18
CA PRO A 79 -23.27 61.10 -0.17
C PRO A 79 -23.32 60.36 -1.51
N VAL A 80 -22.32 60.55 -2.37
CA VAL A 80 -22.17 59.85 -3.67
C VAL A 80 -21.11 58.75 -3.66
N GLY A 81 -20.55 58.43 -2.47
CA GLY A 81 -19.55 57.36 -2.30
C GLY A 81 -18.12 57.78 -2.63
N THR A 82 -17.81 59.09 -2.72
CA THR A 82 -16.44 59.57 -2.90
C THR A 82 -15.69 59.51 -1.57
N ILE A 83 -14.48 58.99 -1.58
CA ILE A 83 -13.61 58.88 -0.41
C ILE A 83 -13.07 60.27 -0.08
N MET A 84 -13.41 60.77 1.10
CA MET A 84 -12.99 62.10 1.59
C MET A 84 -11.84 61.99 2.63
N TYR A 85 -11.78 60.85 3.33
CA TYR A 85 -10.75 60.58 4.33
C TYR A 85 -10.50 59.07 4.42
N GLU A 86 -9.24 58.70 4.66
CA GLU A 86 -8.80 57.34 4.96
C GLU A 86 -7.80 57.34 6.12
N SER A 87 -7.90 56.36 7.01
CA SER A 87 -6.89 56.10 8.05
C SER A 87 -5.65 55.43 7.48
N ASP A 88 -4.51 55.52 8.17
CA ASP A 88 -3.24 54.90 7.76
C ASP A 88 -3.33 53.35 7.69
N SER A 89 -4.30 52.76 8.39
CA SER A 89 -4.58 51.29 8.36
C SER A 89 -4.89 50.74 6.96
N ILE A 90 -5.34 51.60 6.04
CA ILE A 90 -5.65 51.22 4.65
C ILE A 90 -4.41 50.67 3.92
N GLU A 91 -3.23 51.24 4.18
CA GLU A 91 -1.98 50.82 3.57
C GLU A 91 -1.55 49.45 4.05
N ILE A 92 -1.71 49.20 5.35
CA ILE A 92 -1.37 47.91 5.96
C ILE A 92 -2.31 46.79 5.48
N ILE A 93 -3.61 47.08 5.40
CA ILE A 93 -4.65 46.06 5.12
C ILE A 93 -4.85 45.84 3.61
N LEU A 94 -4.91 46.93 2.83
CA LEU A 94 -5.26 46.87 1.40
C LEU A 94 -4.10 47.20 0.46
N GLY A 95 -2.99 47.71 1.00
CA GLY A 95 -1.78 48.06 0.23
C GLY A 95 -1.87 49.37 -0.55
N TYR A 96 -2.95 50.14 -0.42
CA TYR A 96 -3.10 51.45 -1.06
C TYR A 96 -2.56 52.53 -0.13
N GLY A 97 -1.75 53.43 -0.68
CA GLY A 97 -1.51 54.71 0.00
C GLY A 97 -2.82 55.50 0.10
N LYS A 98 -3.10 56.14 1.23
CA LYS A 98 -4.34 56.90 1.45
C LYS A 98 -4.59 57.93 0.37
N GLU A 99 -3.53 58.57 -0.14
CA GLU A 99 -3.61 59.61 -1.19
C GLU A 99 -4.06 59.03 -2.54
N GLU A 100 -3.84 57.74 -2.78
CA GLU A 100 -4.26 57.08 -4.02
C GLU A 100 -5.78 56.87 -4.07
N LEU A 101 -6.43 56.78 -2.90
CA LEU A 101 -7.86 56.53 -2.78
C LEU A 101 -8.68 57.83 -2.60
N LEU A 102 -8.08 58.90 -2.07
CA LEU A 102 -8.78 60.18 -1.89
C LEU A 102 -9.35 60.70 -3.20
N GLY A 103 -10.61 61.09 -3.16
CA GLY A 103 -11.36 61.56 -4.34
C GLY A 103 -11.85 60.45 -5.27
N GLN A 104 -11.48 59.19 -5.05
CA GLN A 104 -11.98 58.02 -5.79
C GLN A 104 -13.36 57.60 -5.27
N ASN A 105 -14.12 56.91 -6.13
CA ASN A 105 -15.38 56.31 -5.71
C ASN A 105 -15.11 54.92 -5.07
N ALA A 106 -15.45 54.76 -3.80
CA ALA A 106 -15.21 53.52 -3.05
C ALA A 106 -15.82 52.25 -3.69
N PHE A 107 -16.95 52.42 -4.38
CA PHE A 107 -17.65 51.30 -5.04
C PHE A 107 -16.89 50.71 -6.22
N SER A 108 -15.92 51.44 -6.80
CA SER A 108 -15.08 50.92 -7.89
C SER A 108 -14.15 49.79 -7.45
N PHE A 109 -13.90 49.66 -6.16
CA PHE A 109 -13.05 48.63 -5.55
C PHE A 109 -13.85 47.46 -4.99
N VAL A 110 -15.20 47.59 -4.93
CA VAL A 110 -16.06 46.48 -4.45
C VAL A 110 -16.19 45.40 -5.53
N HIS A 111 -16.19 44.13 -5.12
CA HIS A 111 -16.38 43.02 -6.04
C HIS A 111 -17.75 43.12 -6.74
N LYS A 112 -17.81 42.78 -8.03
CA LYS A 112 -19.02 42.93 -8.86
C LYS A 112 -20.28 42.29 -8.28
N GLU A 113 -20.14 41.10 -7.69
CA GLU A 113 -21.26 40.38 -7.09
C GLU A 113 -21.78 41.05 -5.81
N ASP A 114 -20.93 41.76 -5.07
CA ASP A 114 -21.28 42.38 -3.80
C ASP A 114 -21.79 43.81 -3.99
N TYR A 115 -21.60 44.41 -5.19
CA TYR A 115 -21.88 45.82 -5.51
C TYR A 115 -23.30 46.25 -5.18
N SER A 116 -24.31 45.50 -5.61
CA SER A 116 -25.71 45.87 -5.43
C SER A 116 -26.10 45.92 -3.95
N LYS A 117 -25.62 44.93 -3.16
CA LYS A 117 -25.84 44.84 -1.72
C LYS A 117 -25.18 46.01 -0.99
N VAL A 118 -23.91 46.27 -1.30
CA VAL A 118 -23.16 47.36 -0.66
C VAL A 118 -23.79 48.72 -0.95
N LEU A 119 -24.28 48.96 -2.18
CA LEU A 119 -24.96 50.18 -2.55
C LEU A 119 -26.30 50.36 -1.80
N GLU A 120 -27.06 49.29 -1.62
CA GLU A 120 -28.30 49.33 -0.83
C GLU A 120 -28.01 49.66 0.63
N ASP A 121 -27.02 48.95 1.25
CA ASP A 121 -26.61 49.17 2.64
C ASP A 121 -26.08 50.61 2.84
N PHE A 122 -25.28 51.10 1.91
CA PHE A 122 -24.80 52.50 1.92
C PHE A 122 -25.98 53.52 1.90
N THR A 123 -26.96 53.27 1.04
CA THR A 123 -28.14 54.13 0.93
C THR A 123 -28.97 54.15 2.22
N LYS A 124 -29.13 52.98 2.86
CA LYS A 124 -29.77 52.84 4.18
C LYS A 124 -29.01 53.63 5.25
N GLY A 125 -27.67 53.54 5.26
CA GLY A 125 -26.82 54.27 6.19
C GLY A 125 -26.98 55.79 6.08
N LEU A 126 -27.22 56.33 4.88
CA LEU A 126 -27.48 57.77 4.65
C LEU A 126 -28.88 58.20 5.06
N THR A 127 -29.88 57.34 4.92
CA THR A 127 -31.31 57.70 5.10
C THR A 127 -31.81 57.48 6.51
N GLU A 128 -31.24 56.51 7.29
CA GLU A 128 -31.66 56.20 8.65
C GLU A 128 -30.71 56.81 9.69
N PRO A 129 -31.01 58.00 10.26
CA PRO A 129 -30.11 58.62 11.23
C PRO A 129 -30.04 57.85 12.55
N GLY A 130 -28.84 57.71 13.09
CA GLY A 130 -28.60 57.10 14.41
C GLY A 130 -28.59 55.56 14.42
N LYS A 131 -28.69 54.89 13.25
CA LYS A 131 -28.61 53.47 13.14
C LYS A 131 -27.33 53.07 12.36
N ALA A 132 -26.50 52.27 12.98
CA ALA A 132 -25.34 51.72 12.29
C ALA A 132 -25.78 50.59 11.34
N VAL A 133 -25.30 50.65 10.09
CA VAL A 133 -25.55 49.60 9.08
C VAL A 133 -24.28 48.76 8.95
N ILE A 134 -24.45 47.45 9.07
CA ILE A 134 -23.35 46.49 8.94
C ILE A 134 -23.44 45.83 7.56
N SER A 135 -22.34 45.84 6.82
CA SER A 135 -22.22 45.17 5.52
C SER A 135 -20.92 44.41 5.41
N SER A 136 -20.97 43.20 4.86
CA SER A 136 -19.78 42.37 4.58
C SER A 136 -19.64 42.21 3.08
N PHE A 137 -18.45 42.49 2.55
CA PHE A 137 -18.17 42.51 1.11
C PHE A 137 -16.69 42.28 0.82
N ARG A 138 -16.39 41.95 -0.43
CA ARG A 138 -15.03 41.84 -0.97
C ARG A 138 -14.57 43.18 -1.54
N PHE A 139 -13.43 43.63 -1.05
CA PHE A 139 -12.79 44.87 -1.51
C PHE A 139 -11.46 44.55 -2.17
N LYS A 140 -11.17 45.13 -3.33
CA LYS A 140 -9.97 44.86 -4.11
C LYS A 140 -8.74 45.48 -3.46
N ARG A 141 -7.71 44.66 -3.25
CA ARG A 141 -6.38 45.11 -2.80
C ARG A 141 -5.57 45.68 -3.97
N LYS A 142 -4.52 46.41 -3.68
CA LYS A 142 -3.60 46.97 -4.67
C LYS A 142 -2.92 45.93 -5.54
N ASP A 143 -2.63 44.76 -4.99
CA ASP A 143 -2.05 43.61 -5.69
C ASP A 143 -3.05 42.88 -6.62
N GLY A 144 -4.31 43.29 -6.63
CA GLY A 144 -5.39 42.71 -7.42
C GLY A 144 -6.18 41.60 -6.70
N SER A 145 -5.75 41.14 -5.54
CA SER A 145 -6.51 40.20 -4.68
C SER A 145 -7.69 40.90 -4.01
N TYR A 146 -8.52 40.14 -3.27
CA TYR A 146 -9.65 40.71 -2.53
C TYR A 146 -9.51 40.47 -1.04
N ALA A 147 -9.76 41.50 -0.22
CA ALA A 147 -9.99 41.40 1.20
C ALA A 147 -11.48 41.22 1.49
N TYR A 148 -11.83 40.41 2.46
CA TYR A 148 -13.19 40.37 3.02
C TYR A 148 -13.27 41.42 4.13
N LEU A 149 -14.05 42.47 3.90
CA LEU A 149 -14.27 43.53 4.88
C LEU A 149 -15.65 43.40 5.52
N GLU A 150 -15.73 43.59 6.82
CA GLU A 150 -16.95 43.81 7.56
C GLU A 150 -16.98 45.29 7.94
N ALA A 151 -17.88 46.05 7.32
CA ALA A 151 -17.95 47.50 7.46
C ALA A 151 -19.17 47.94 8.25
N THR A 152 -18.99 48.82 9.20
CA THR A 152 -20.07 49.47 9.96
C THR A 152 -20.10 50.95 9.61
N GLY A 153 -21.18 51.41 9.01
CA GLY A 153 -21.37 52.77 8.56
C GLY A 153 -22.35 53.57 9.44
N THR A 154 -21.99 54.79 9.80
CA THR A 154 -22.85 55.71 10.57
C THR A 154 -22.84 57.10 9.90
N LYS A 155 -24.03 57.67 9.75
CA LYS A 155 -24.20 59.01 9.21
C LYS A 155 -23.72 60.09 10.18
N PHE A 156 -22.98 61.05 9.68
CA PHE A 156 -22.75 62.31 10.38
C PHE A 156 -22.98 63.49 9.45
N THR A 157 -23.34 64.67 10.02
CA THR A 157 -23.63 65.86 9.26
C THR A 157 -22.59 66.91 9.57
N ASP A 158 -21.89 67.40 8.53
CA ASP A 158 -20.90 68.44 8.60
C ASP A 158 -21.23 69.55 7.55
N GLU A 159 -21.25 70.78 7.98
CA GLU A 159 -21.61 71.94 7.15
C GLU A 159 -22.89 71.73 6.30
N GLY A 160 -23.89 71.06 6.82
CA GLY A 160 -25.12 70.72 6.15
C GLY A 160 -25.06 69.59 5.12
N LYS A 161 -23.92 68.95 4.95
CA LYS A 161 -23.74 67.76 4.11
C LYS A 161 -23.81 66.46 4.94
N ASN A 162 -24.55 65.48 4.44
CA ASN A 162 -24.71 64.18 5.09
C ASN A 162 -23.59 63.25 4.61
N ASN A 163 -22.54 63.09 5.38
CA ASN A 163 -21.44 62.15 5.09
C ASN A 163 -21.65 60.85 5.86
N LEU A 164 -20.93 59.78 5.46
CA LEU A 164 -20.92 58.49 6.15
C LEU A 164 -19.52 58.22 6.69
N VAL A 165 -19.39 57.95 7.99
CA VAL A 165 -18.17 57.37 8.59
C VAL A 165 -18.35 55.89 8.58
N ILE A 166 -17.37 55.18 8.03
CA ILE A 166 -17.33 53.74 7.90
C ILE A 166 -16.10 53.23 8.62
N ILE A 167 -16.31 52.26 9.49
CA ILE A 167 -15.23 51.46 10.14
C ILE A 167 -15.26 50.10 9.48
N SER A 168 -14.16 49.70 8.83
CA SER A 168 -14.05 48.41 8.13
C SER A 168 -12.98 47.56 8.74
N ARG A 169 -13.36 46.35 9.15
CA ARG A 169 -12.48 45.34 9.70
C ARG A 169 -12.17 44.28 8.64
N ASP A 170 -10.89 43.90 8.52
CA ASP A 170 -10.50 42.78 7.67
C ASP A 170 -10.83 41.45 8.40
N ILE A 171 -11.76 40.71 7.82
CA ILE A 171 -12.18 39.38 8.31
C ILE A 171 -11.67 38.24 7.42
N SER A 172 -10.70 38.51 6.51
CA SER A 172 -10.20 37.54 5.55
C SER A 172 -9.62 36.28 6.24
N SER A 173 -8.81 36.48 7.27
CA SER A 173 -8.21 35.35 8.03
C SER A 173 -9.26 34.52 8.74
N ARG A 174 -10.33 35.13 9.24
CA ARG A 174 -11.45 34.41 9.85
C ARG A 174 -12.19 33.55 8.83
N ILE A 175 -12.56 34.14 7.68
CA ILE A 175 -13.25 33.40 6.61
C ILE A 175 -12.37 32.28 6.05
N GLU A 176 -11.07 32.52 5.89
CA GLU A 176 -10.13 31.49 5.43
C GLU A 176 -10.06 30.33 6.41
N SER A 177 -9.98 30.61 7.70
CA SER A 177 -9.99 29.59 8.76
C SER A 177 -11.30 28.80 8.76
N GLU A 178 -12.45 29.46 8.67
CA GLU A 178 -13.77 28.81 8.59
C GLU A 178 -13.87 27.92 7.34
N ASN A 179 -13.42 28.40 6.18
CA ASN A 179 -13.39 27.62 4.95
C ASN A 179 -12.46 26.41 5.04
N ASN A 180 -11.30 26.55 5.67
CA ASN A 180 -10.38 25.44 5.87
C ASN A 180 -10.97 24.38 6.80
N ILE A 181 -11.62 24.78 7.90
CA ILE A 181 -12.33 23.85 8.79
C ILE A 181 -13.44 23.11 8.02
N GLN A 182 -14.23 23.82 7.22
CA GLN A 182 -15.27 23.18 6.41
C GLN A 182 -14.71 22.18 5.40
N ARG A 183 -13.59 22.53 4.72
CA ARG A 183 -12.92 21.61 3.78
C ARG A 183 -12.40 20.36 4.46
N LEU A 184 -11.73 20.53 5.61
CA LEU A 184 -11.21 19.41 6.40
C LEU A 184 -12.34 18.51 6.93
N THR A 185 -13.41 19.11 7.44
CA THR A 185 -14.59 18.37 7.90
C THR A 185 -15.22 17.58 6.76
N ALA A 186 -15.40 18.19 5.59
CA ALA A 186 -15.93 17.49 4.42
C ALA A 186 -15.02 16.34 3.97
N ALA A 187 -13.70 16.50 4.01
CA ALA A 187 -12.75 15.45 3.67
C ALA A 187 -12.84 14.24 4.63
N VAL A 188 -13.00 14.50 5.92
CA VAL A 188 -13.18 13.45 6.95
C VAL A 188 -14.54 12.74 6.81
N GLU A 189 -15.61 13.50 6.59
CA GLU A 189 -16.97 12.94 6.43
C GLU A 189 -17.13 12.10 5.14
N GLN A 190 -16.43 12.46 4.06
CA GLN A 190 -16.47 11.75 2.78
C GLN A 190 -15.39 10.68 2.63
N SER A 191 -14.60 10.43 3.68
CA SER A 191 -13.58 9.38 3.67
C SER A 191 -14.21 8.00 3.42
N SER A 192 -13.55 7.17 2.60
CA SER A 192 -13.91 5.76 2.40
C SER A 192 -13.66 4.91 3.64
N ASN A 193 -12.78 5.38 4.54
CA ASN A 193 -12.42 4.68 5.76
C ASN A 193 -13.25 5.20 6.93
N THR A 194 -13.52 4.34 7.88
CA THR A 194 -14.13 4.71 9.14
C THR A 194 -13.14 5.49 9.99
N ILE A 195 -13.54 6.68 10.46
CA ILE A 195 -12.73 7.54 11.33
C ILE A 195 -13.45 7.69 12.66
N VAL A 196 -12.73 7.39 13.73
CA VAL A 196 -13.20 7.53 15.11
C VAL A 196 -12.17 8.33 15.90
N ILE A 197 -12.61 9.34 16.63
CA ILE A 197 -11.79 10.12 17.55
C ILE A 197 -12.30 9.87 18.96
N THR A 198 -11.38 9.55 19.87
CA THR A 198 -11.69 9.36 21.29
C THR A 198 -10.87 10.29 22.15
N ASN A 199 -11.39 10.57 23.35
CA ASN A 199 -10.59 11.19 24.42
C ASN A 199 -9.55 10.21 24.98
N ILE A 200 -8.78 10.63 25.98
CA ILE A 200 -7.73 9.83 26.61
C ILE A 200 -8.28 8.65 27.43
N GLU A 201 -9.52 8.72 27.87
CA GLU A 201 -10.25 7.65 28.56
C GLU A 201 -10.78 6.59 27.58
N GLY A 202 -10.68 6.84 26.28
CA GLY A 202 -11.18 5.95 25.21
C GLY A 202 -12.67 6.10 24.94
N GLU A 203 -13.28 7.24 25.29
CA GLU A 203 -14.66 7.55 24.95
C GLU A 203 -14.74 8.28 23.61
N ILE A 204 -15.67 7.91 22.78
CA ILE A 204 -15.86 8.45 21.42
C ILE A 204 -16.36 9.89 21.49
N GLU A 205 -15.60 10.81 20.92
CA GLU A 205 -15.98 12.21 20.74
C GLU A 205 -16.50 12.50 19.33
N TYR A 206 -15.99 11.76 18.35
CA TYR A 206 -16.38 11.96 16.96
C TYR A 206 -16.34 10.65 16.17
N VAL A 207 -17.29 10.50 15.25
CA VAL A 207 -17.27 9.49 14.19
C VAL A 207 -17.70 10.13 12.87
N ASN A 208 -17.12 9.70 11.75
CA ASN A 208 -17.53 10.16 10.43
C ASN A 208 -18.76 9.35 9.92
N ARG A 209 -19.34 9.81 8.82
CA ARG A 209 -20.51 9.16 8.19
C ARG A 209 -20.27 7.67 7.88
N LYS A 210 -19.05 7.33 7.41
CA LYS A 210 -18.69 5.95 7.07
C LYS A 210 -18.80 4.98 8.25
N PHE A 211 -18.57 5.46 9.47
CA PHE A 211 -18.79 4.65 10.68
C PHE A 211 -20.24 4.19 10.80
N ALA A 212 -21.21 5.09 10.62
CA ALA A 212 -22.61 4.74 10.71
C ALA A 212 -23.05 3.81 9.58
N ASP A 213 -22.59 4.08 8.36
CA ASP A 213 -22.88 3.28 7.17
C ASP A 213 -22.36 1.83 7.31
N LEU A 214 -21.17 1.65 7.91
CA LEU A 214 -20.56 0.33 8.09
C LEU A 214 -21.14 -0.43 9.29
N THR A 215 -21.21 0.23 10.46
CA THR A 215 -21.51 -0.45 11.73
C THR A 215 -23.00 -0.54 12.05
N GLY A 216 -23.80 0.35 11.45
CA GLY A 216 -25.22 0.50 11.72
C GLY A 216 -25.55 1.24 13.02
N TYR A 217 -24.54 1.74 13.74
CA TYR A 217 -24.77 2.62 14.91
C TYR A 217 -24.80 4.08 14.46
N SER A 218 -25.78 4.83 14.92
CA SER A 218 -25.79 6.28 14.70
C SER A 218 -24.76 6.99 15.58
N LYS A 219 -24.37 8.21 15.17
CA LYS A 219 -23.45 9.06 15.92
C LYS A 219 -23.92 9.27 17.36
N ASP A 220 -25.21 9.59 17.55
CA ASP A 220 -25.78 9.88 18.87
C ASP A 220 -25.78 8.66 19.81
N GLU A 221 -25.79 7.44 19.26
CA GLU A 221 -25.75 6.20 20.05
C GLU A 221 -24.37 5.88 20.60
N VAL A 222 -23.29 6.42 19.98
CA VAL A 222 -21.91 6.03 20.30
C VAL A 222 -21.08 7.13 20.93
N ILE A 223 -21.43 8.40 20.77
CA ILE A 223 -20.76 9.51 21.45
C ILE A 223 -20.80 9.31 22.98
N GLY A 224 -19.66 9.51 23.63
CA GLY A 224 -19.46 9.28 25.07
C GLY A 224 -19.33 7.81 25.47
N ARG A 225 -19.39 6.86 24.51
CA ARG A 225 -19.19 5.44 24.78
C ARG A 225 -17.81 4.97 24.32
N SER A 226 -17.36 3.85 24.88
CA SER A 226 -16.15 3.19 24.37
C SER A 226 -16.40 2.50 23.04
N PRO A 227 -15.42 2.51 22.07
CA PRO A 227 -15.46 1.69 20.86
C PRO A 227 -15.63 0.19 21.11
N ALA A 228 -15.50 -0.27 22.35
CA ALA A 228 -15.78 -1.64 22.78
C ALA A 228 -17.21 -2.10 22.45
N VAL A 229 -18.13 -1.19 22.14
CA VAL A 229 -19.48 -1.52 21.63
C VAL A 229 -19.44 -2.37 20.36
N LEU A 230 -18.34 -2.31 19.59
CA LEU A 230 -18.13 -3.10 18.38
C LEU A 230 -17.44 -4.45 18.65
N GLN A 231 -17.01 -4.75 19.87
CA GLN A 231 -16.30 -5.99 20.16
C GLN A 231 -17.16 -7.22 19.89
N SER A 232 -16.62 -8.16 19.12
CA SER A 232 -17.29 -9.44 18.84
C SER A 232 -16.99 -10.50 19.90
N GLY A 233 -15.95 -10.32 20.72
CA GLY A 233 -15.39 -11.34 21.61
C GLY A 233 -14.49 -12.36 20.92
N LEU A 234 -14.20 -12.17 19.61
CA LEU A 234 -13.36 -13.08 18.81
C LEU A 234 -11.93 -12.60 18.64
N THR A 235 -11.64 -11.35 19.02
CA THR A 235 -10.27 -10.81 19.06
C THR A 235 -9.64 -11.11 20.42
N PRO A 236 -8.39 -11.63 20.47
CA PRO A 236 -7.72 -11.95 21.73
C PRO A 236 -7.53 -10.72 22.63
N ASP A 237 -7.72 -10.89 23.94
CA ASP A 237 -7.54 -9.82 24.93
C ASP A 237 -6.11 -9.25 24.95
N GLU A 238 -5.11 -10.06 24.60
CA GLU A 238 -3.71 -9.65 24.49
C GLU A 238 -3.51 -8.55 23.44
N MET A 239 -4.24 -8.61 22.33
CA MET A 239 -4.18 -7.61 21.27
C MET A 239 -4.74 -6.26 21.72
N TYR A 240 -5.79 -6.25 22.55
CA TYR A 240 -6.30 -5.01 23.15
C TYR A 240 -5.31 -4.44 24.19
N LYS A 241 -4.64 -5.28 24.95
CA LYS A 241 -3.60 -4.84 25.89
C LYS A 241 -2.41 -4.23 25.17
N ASP A 242 -1.93 -4.89 24.12
CA ASP A 242 -0.86 -4.39 23.26
C ASP A 242 -1.23 -3.03 22.65
N MET A 243 -2.43 -2.92 22.11
CA MET A 243 -2.96 -1.67 21.57
C MET A 243 -2.90 -0.54 22.59
N TRP A 244 -3.49 -0.73 23.76
CA TRP A 244 -3.52 0.30 24.80
C TRP A 244 -2.13 0.67 25.31
N THR A 245 -1.27 -0.32 25.55
CA THR A 245 0.10 -0.09 25.98
C THR A 245 0.86 0.76 24.96
N THR A 246 0.70 0.48 23.68
CA THR A 246 1.39 1.18 22.61
C THR A 246 0.91 2.63 22.48
N ILE A 247 -0.41 2.86 22.39
CA ILE A 247 -0.94 4.22 22.16
C ILE A 247 -0.75 5.15 23.35
N LEU A 248 -0.79 4.63 24.57
CA LEU A 248 -0.54 5.40 25.79
C LEU A 248 0.93 5.85 25.94
N THR A 249 1.87 5.17 25.23
CA THR A 249 3.27 5.63 25.15
C THR A 249 3.51 6.65 24.04
N GLY A 250 2.46 7.13 23.35
CA GLY A 250 2.56 8.09 22.26
C GLY A 250 2.94 7.47 20.90
N LYS A 251 2.94 6.14 20.79
CA LYS A 251 3.27 5.43 19.56
C LYS A 251 2.02 5.08 18.76
N VAL A 252 2.18 5.00 17.44
CA VAL A 252 1.14 4.52 16.54
C VAL A 252 0.99 3.01 16.68
N TRP A 253 -0.24 2.53 16.82
CA TRP A 253 -0.56 1.12 16.80
C TRP A 253 -1.30 0.73 15.52
N GLN A 254 -1.04 -0.48 15.02
CA GLN A 254 -1.74 -1.06 13.87
C GLN A 254 -2.04 -2.53 14.13
N GLY A 255 -3.25 -2.96 13.73
CA GLY A 255 -3.65 -4.36 13.88
C GLY A 255 -4.97 -4.66 13.17
N GLU A 256 -5.40 -5.92 13.25
CA GLU A 256 -6.66 -6.37 12.64
C GLU A 256 -7.57 -6.92 13.75
N PHE A 257 -8.77 -6.38 13.84
CA PHE A 257 -9.78 -6.84 14.80
C PHE A 257 -10.93 -7.53 14.08
N LYS A 258 -11.55 -8.46 14.79
CA LYS A 258 -12.80 -9.08 14.39
C LYS A 258 -13.91 -8.45 15.21
N ASN A 259 -14.64 -7.54 14.59
CA ASN A 259 -15.68 -6.74 15.24
C ASN A 259 -17.09 -7.19 14.84
N ARG A 260 -18.12 -6.64 15.48
CA ARG A 260 -19.53 -6.95 15.26
C ARG A 260 -20.32 -5.67 15.00
N LYS A 261 -21.09 -5.66 13.90
CA LYS A 261 -22.03 -4.60 13.56
C LYS A 261 -23.25 -4.64 14.49
N LYS A 262 -24.05 -3.58 14.54
CA LYS A 262 -25.29 -3.50 15.32
C LYS A 262 -26.28 -4.62 14.98
N CYS A 263 -26.35 -5.03 13.72
CA CYS A 263 -27.21 -6.15 13.26
C CYS A 263 -26.72 -7.54 13.71
N GLY A 264 -25.54 -7.65 14.34
CA GLY A 264 -24.95 -8.90 14.79
C GLY A 264 -23.95 -9.52 13.81
N GLU A 265 -23.85 -9.00 12.59
CA GLU A 265 -22.87 -9.45 11.58
C GLU A 265 -21.43 -9.20 12.06
N VAL A 266 -20.58 -10.20 11.92
CA VAL A 266 -19.16 -10.12 12.25
C VAL A 266 -18.39 -9.71 11.00
N TYR A 267 -17.43 -8.78 11.15
CA TYR A 267 -16.59 -8.28 10.07
C TYR A 267 -15.15 -8.12 10.52
N TRP A 268 -14.24 -8.13 9.57
CA TRP A 268 -12.82 -7.87 9.81
C TRP A 268 -12.50 -6.40 9.57
N GLU A 269 -11.77 -5.82 10.50
CA GLU A 269 -11.39 -4.41 10.47
C GLU A 269 -9.87 -4.27 10.65
N ARG A 270 -9.20 -3.62 9.70
CA ARG A 270 -7.80 -3.19 9.86
C ARG A 270 -7.81 -1.80 10.46
N ILE A 271 -7.10 -1.63 11.57
CA ILE A 271 -7.15 -0.43 12.40
C ILE A 271 -5.75 0.16 12.54
N LYS A 272 -5.67 1.47 12.34
CA LYS A 272 -4.50 2.28 12.69
C LYS A 272 -4.91 3.33 13.69
N ILE A 273 -4.29 3.36 14.88
CA ILE A 273 -4.57 4.33 15.93
C ILE A 273 -3.35 5.21 16.12
N THR A 274 -3.57 6.52 16.04
CA THR A 274 -2.53 7.55 16.18
C THR A 274 -2.88 8.45 17.34
N PRO A 275 -2.01 8.58 18.37
CA PRO A 275 -2.16 9.57 19.42
C PRO A 275 -2.02 10.99 18.87
N VAL A 276 -2.86 11.90 19.33
CA VAL A 276 -2.76 13.35 19.07
C VAL A 276 -2.18 14.00 20.31
N VAL A 277 -1.18 14.83 20.12
CA VAL A 277 -0.51 15.54 21.22
C VAL A 277 -0.71 17.05 21.12
N ASP A 278 -0.76 17.72 22.26
CA ASP A 278 -0.78 19.17 22.35
C ASP A 278 0.66 19.77 22.19
N LYS A 279 0.76 21.09 22.25
CA LYS A 279 2.05 21.82 22.18
C LYS A 279 3.04 21.51 23.30
N TYR A 280 2.63 20.74 24.32
CA TYR A 280 3.44 20.30 25.46
C TYR A 280 3.70 18.79 25.43
N ASP A 281 3.55 18.14 24.28
CA ASP A 281 3.71 16.69 24.08
C ASP A 281 2.78 15.82 24.95
N ARG A 282 1.64 16.35 25.41
CA ARG A 282 0.65 15.58 26.17
C ARG A 282 -0.39 15.04 25.23
N ILE A 283 -0.68 13.74 25.33
CA ILE A 283 -1.73 13.09 24.55
C ILE A 283 -3.09 13.70 24.95
N THR A 284 -3.82 14.18 23.97
CA THR A 284 -5.17 14.74 24.14
C THR A 284 -6.25 13.81 23.61
N ASN A 285 -5.99 13.13 22.50
CA ASN A 285 -6.96 12.31 21.80
C ASN A 285 -6.27 11.12 21.13
N PHE A 286 -7.07 10.15 20.68
CA PHE A 286 -6.65 9.10 19.77
C PHE A 286 -7.50 9.17 18.51
N ILE A 287 -6.84 9.15 17.34
CA ILE A 287 -7.51 9.04 16.02
C ILE A 287 -7.34 7.61 15.54
N ALA A 288 -8.45 6.90 15.37
CA ALA A 288 -8.50 5.58 14.77
C ALA A 288 -9.02 5.68 13.34
N ILE A 289 -8.21 5.25 12.37
CA ILE A 289 -8.60 5.05 10.98
C ILE A 289 -8.77 3.55 10.78
N LYS A 290 -9.92 3.16 10.27
CA LYS A 290 -10.35 1.77 10.20
C LYS A 290 -10.85 1.43 8.81
N ASP A 291 -10.48 0.25 8.31
CA ASP A 291 -10.83 -0.26 6.99
C ASP A 291 -11.50 -1.62 7.10
N ASP A 292 -12.64 -1.82 6.43
CA ASP A 292 -13.30 -3.12 6.36
C ASP A 292 -12.59 -4.01 5.35
N ILE A 293 -11.85 -5.00 5.86
CA ILE A 293 -11.09 -5.97 5.07
C ILE A 293 -11.81 -7.31 4.92
N SER A 294 -13.11 -7.39 5.23
CA SER A 294 -13.87 -8.66 5.18
C SER A 294 -13.88 -9.27 3.78
N ASN A 295 -14.05 -8.45 2.74
CA ASN A 295 -13.99 -8.90 1.35
C ASN A 295 -12.59 -9.36 0.95
N GLU A 296 -11.54 -8.65 1.39
CA GLU A 296 -10.14 -9.02 1.15
C GLU A 296 -9.85 -10.40 1.76
N LYS A 297 -10.23 -10.63 3.01
CA LYS A 297 -10.10 -11.93 3.69
C LYS A 297 -10.85 -13.04 2.98
N LEU A 298 -12.10 -12.81 2.59
CA LEU A 298 -12.92 -13.79 1.88
C LEU A 298 -12.32 -14.17 0.51
N ILE A 299 -11.79 -13.20 -0.22
CA ILE A 299 -11.13 -13.45 -1.51
C ILE A 299 -9.86 -14.26 -1.30
N ASN A 300 -9.05 -13.93 -0.30
CA ASN A 300 -7.83 -14.66 0.01
C ASN A 300 -8.11 -16.10 0.44
N GLU A 301 -9.10 -16.33 1.31
CA GLU A 301 -9.53 -17.67 1.70
C GLU A 301 -9.98 -18.51 0.49
N LYS A 302 -10.79 -17.92 -0.41
CA LYS A 302 -11.22 -18.59 -1.65
C LYS A 302 -10.05 -18.89 -2.58
N LEU A 303 -9.09 -17.97 -2.69
CA LEU A 303 -7.91 -18.16 -3.52
C LEU A 303 -7.05 -19.31 -3.00
N GLU A 304 -6.81 -19.36 -1.69
CA GLU A 304 -6.08 -20.46 -1.05
C GLU A 304 -6.80 -21.81 -1.21
N GLN A 305 -8.14 -21.81 -1.08
CA GLN A 305 -8.93 -23.01 -1.32
C GLN A 305 -8.80 -23.47 -2.76
N ASN A 306 -8.96 -22.57 -3.73
CA ASN A 306 -8.83 -22.89 -5.15
C ASN A 306 -7.43 -23.41 -5.51
N LEU A 307 -6.38 -22.85 -4.90
CA LEU A 307 -5.02 -23.32 -5.10
C LEU A 307 -4.87 -24.76 -4.58
N ARG A 308 -5.34 -25.05 -3.36
CA ARG A 308 -5.33 -26.42 -2.79
C ARG A 308 -6.10 -27.41 -3.66
N GLU A 309 -7.27 -27.04 -4.15
CA GLU A 309 -8.08 -27.89 -5.03
C GLU A 309 -7.35 -28.19 -6.36
N LYS A 310 -6.68 -27.19 -6.95
CA LYS A 310 -5.87 -27.35 -8.17
C LYS A 310 -4.67 -28.26 -7.94
N GLU A 311 -3.98 -28.14 -6.80
CA GLU A 311 -2.86 -29.02 -6.45
C GLU A 311 -3.30 -30.49 -6.30
N ILE A 312 -4.43 -30.70 -5.63
CA ILE A 312 -5.01 -32.06 -5.50
C ILE A 312 -5.37 -32.62 -6.87
N MET A 313 -5.99 -31.80 -7.74
CA MET A 313 -6.37 -32.23 -9.09
C MET A 313 -5.14 -32.56 -9.95
N LEU A 314 -4.09 -31.78 -9.89
CA LEU A 314 -2.83 -32.05 -10.60
C LEU A 314 -2.22 -33.38 -10.12
N LYS A 315 -2.17 -33.63 -8.82
CA LYS A 315 -1.71 -34.91 -8.25
C LYS A 315 -2.52 -36.09 -8.81
N GLU A 316 -3.83 -35.99 -8.84
CA GLU A 316 -4.71 -37.03 -9.37
C GLU A 316 -4.48 -37.26 -10.88
N ILE A 317 -4.30 -36.21 -11.66
CA ILE A 317 -3.99 -36.32 -13.10
C ILE A 317 -2.69 -37.11 -13.30
N HIS A 318 -1.63 -36.76 -12.59
CA HIS A 318 -0.35 -37.47 -12.69
C HIS A 318 -0.45 -38.94 -12.26
N HIS A 319 -1.22 -39.22 -11.20
CA HIS A 319 -1.53 -40.60 -10.81
C HIS A 319 -2.23 -41.40 -11.93
N ARG A 320 -3.23 -40.79 -12.57
CA ARG A 320 -3.96 -41.42 -13.67
C ARG A 320 -3.08 -41.64 -14.90
N VAL A 321 -2.24 -40.68 -15.24
CA VAL A 321 -1.28 -40.82 -16.35
C VAL A 321 -0.33 -41.96 -16.07
N LYS A 322 0.27 -42.04 -14.85
CA LYS A 322 1.11 -43.17 -14.45
C LYS A 322 0.40 -44.52 -14.59
N ASN A 323 -0.84 -44.62 -14.08
CA ASN A 323 -1.63 -45.86 -14.15
C ASN A 323 -1.94 -46.25 -15.60
N ASN A 324 -2.30 -45.30 -16.46
CA ASN A 324 -2.53 -45.56 -17.87
C ASN A 324 -1.27 -46.04 -18.59
N LEU A 325 -0.10 -45.44 -18.30
CA LEU A 325 1.17 -45.89 -18.84
C LEU A 325 1.53 -47.31 -18.36
N GLN A 326 1.22 -47.71 -17.11
CA GLN A 326 1.39 -49.04 -16.60
C GLN A 326 0.51 -50.08 -17.32
N ILE A 327 -0.74 -49.70 -17.66
CA ILE A 327 -1.63 -50.54 -18.46
C ILE A 327 -1.02 -50.76 -19.86
N VAL A 328 -0.51 -49.71 -20.52
CA VAL A 328 0.17 -49.81 -21.80
C VAL A 328 1.38 -50.74 -21.75
N ILE A 329 2.22 -50.64 -20.69
CA ILE A 329 3.37 -51.52 -20.46
C ILE A 329 2.90 -52.97 -20.33
N SER A 330 1.83 -53.21 -19.57
CA SER A 330 1.27 -54.57 -19.37
C SER A 330 0.74 -55.18 -20.66
N LEU A 331 0.06 -54.39 -21.51
CA LEU A 331 -0.42 -54.84 -22.82
C LEU A 331 0.74 -55.16 -23.77
N LEU A 332 1.79 -54.33 -23.80
CA LEU A 332 2.99 -54.61 -24.60
C LEU A 332 3.72 -55.85 -24.08
N ASN A 333 3.74 -56.11 -22.78
CA ASN A 333 4.26 -57.35 -22.22
C ASN A 333 3.47 -58.58 -22.72
N LEU A 334 2.14 -58.55 -22.62
CA LEU A 334 1.30 -59.64 -23.08
C LEU A 334 1.52 -59.91 -24.58
N GLN A 335 1.60 -58.88 -25.38
CA GLN A 335 1.90 -59.03 -26.82
C GLN A 335 3.28 -59.65 -27.05
N SER A 336 4.29 -59.26 -26.27
CA SER A 336 5.64 -59.81 -26.38
C SER A 336 5.71 -61.32 -26.04
N THR A 337 4.81 -61.82 -25.17
CA THR A 337 4.76 -63.28 -24.82
C THR A 337 4.10 -64.12 -25.88
N THR A 338 3.22 -63.55 -26.74
CA THR A 338 2.48 -64.23 -27.80
C THR A 338 3.18 -64.23 -29.17
N VAL A 339 4.27 -63.49 -29.31
CA VAL A 339 5.04 -63.36 -30.53
C VAL A 339 6.25 -64.30 -30.49
N ASP A 340 6.47 -65.08 -31.54
CA ASP A 340 7.66 -65.96 -31.65
C ASP A 340 8.83 -65.30 -32.38
N ASP A 341 8.58 -64.26 -33.20
CA ASP A 341 9.62 -63.52 -33.90
C ASP A 341 10.50 -62.71 -32.93
N VAL A 342 11.77 -63.09 -32.86
CA VAL A 342 12.79 -62.44 -32.00
C VAL A 342 12.98 -60.97 -32.33
N LYS A 343 12.85 -60.59 -33.60
CA LYS A 343 13.00 -59.20 -34.03
C LYS A 343 11.83 -58.35 -33.54
N LEU A 344 10.60 -58.88 -33.63
CA LEU A 344 9.41 -58.21 -33.12
C LEU A 344 9.38 -58.13 -31.61
N LYS A 345 9.82 -59.19 -30.88
CA LYS A 345 10.02 -59.15 -29.41
C LYS A 345 10.94 -58.02 -28.99
N ASN A 346 12.05 -57.86 -29.71
CA ASN A 346 13.02 -56.79 -29.41
C ASN A 346 12.39 -55.39 -29.65
N GLN A 347 11.58 -55.23 -30.68
CA GLN A 347 10.89 -53.94 -30.96
C GLN A 347 9.87 -53.61 -29.85
N LEU A 348 9.09 -54.61 -29.41
CA LEU A 348 8.14 -54.43 -28.31
C LEU A 348 8.85 -54.07 -27.00
N SER A 349 9.99 -54.71 -26.67
CA SER A 349 10.81 -54.37 -25.51
C SER A 349 11.35 -52.94 -25.52
N ILE A 350 11.77 -52.43 -26.69
CA ILE A 350 12.18 -51.03 -26.86
C ILE A 350 11.00 -50.10 -26.56
N SER A 351 9.83 -50.40 -27.15
CA SER A 351 8.62 -49.58 -26.89
C SER A 351 8.21 -49.58 -25.45
N GLN A 352 8.31 -50.72 -24.73
CA GLN A 352 8.06 -50.81 -23.30
C GLN A 352 9.01 -49.93 -22.50
N ASN A 353 10.31 -49.96 -22.80
CA ASN A 353 11.31 -49.13 -22.09
C ASN A 353 11.05 -47.65 -22.28
N ARG A 354 10.60 -47.20 -23.46
CA ARG A 354 10.19 -45.80 -23.71
C ARG A 354 9.00 -45.41 -22.86
N VAL A 355 7.93 -46.24 -22.85
CA VAL A 355 6.75 -45.95 -22.03
C VAL A 355 7.10 -45.97 -20.53
N ARG A 356 8.02 -46.88 -20.10
CA ARG A 356 8.50 -46.94 -18.73
C ARG A 356 9.28 -45.68 -18.33
N SER A 357 10.11 -45.12 -19.22
CA SER A 357 10.80 -43.85 -18.98
C SER A 357 9.81 -42.72 -18.75
N MET A 358 8.74 -42.63 -19.56
CA MET A 358 7.69 -41.63 -19.36
C MET A 358 6.97 -41.81 -18.01
N ALA A 359 6.65 -43.04 -17.63
CA ALA A 359 6.00 -43.32 -16.35
C ALA A 359 6.88 -42.93 -15.16
N LEU A 360 8.20 -43.11 -15.28
CA LEU A 360 9.17 -42.73 -14.27
C LEU A 360 9.21 -41.21 -14.05
N ILE A 361 9.14 -40.39 -15.09
CA ILE A 361 9.05 -38.94 -14.99
C ILE A 361 7.84 -38.52 -14.17
N HIS A 362 6.66 -39.07 -14.48
CA HIS A 362 5.44 -38.80 -13.72
C HIS A 362 5.53 -39.27 -12.26
N GLN A 363 6.34 -40.30 -11.98
CA GLN A 363 6.57 -40.78 -10.62
C GLN A 363 7.49 -39.83 -9.83
N HIS A 364 8.54 -39.27 -10.44
CA HIS A 364 9.43 -38.28 -9.81
C HIS A 364 8.72 -36.98 -9.53
N LEU A 365 7.89 -36.49 -10.46
CA LEU A 365 7.02 -35.33 -10.23
C LEU A 365 6.15 -35.46 -8.98
N TYR A 366 5.56 -36.65 -8.77
CA TYR A 366 4.69 -36.88 -7.63
C TYR A 366 5.42 -36.88 -6.29
N ARG A 367 6.71 -37.27 -6.25
CA ARG A 367 7.52 -37.31 -5.02
C ARG A 367 8.13 -35.96 -4.66
N SER A 368 8.20 -35.06 -5.60
CA SER A 368 8.69 -33.68 -5.39
C SER A 368 7.67 -32.87 -4.59
N GLU A 369 8.11 -32.07 -3.63
CA GLU A 369 7.28 -31.08 -2.93
C GLU A 369 6.74 -30.02 -3.91
N ASP A 370 7.49 -29.74 -4.98
CA ASP A 370 7.10 -28.86 -6.07
C ASP A 370 6.77 -29.72 -7.32
N LEU A 371 5.47 -29.85 -7.61
CA LEU A 371 4.94 -30.62 -8.75
C LEU A 371 5.40 -30.10 -10.12
N SER A 372 6.10 -29.00 -10.18
CA SER A 372 6.59 -28.38 -11.42
C SER A 372 8.04 -28.75 -11.76
N LYS A 373 8.78 -29.39 -10.82
CA LYS A 373 10.23 -29.61 -10.91
C LYS A 373 10.59 -31.07 -10.83
N ILE A 374 11.44 -31.50 -11.78
CA ILE A 374 12.02 -32.84 -11.79
C ILE A 374 13.51 -32.70 -11.58
N ASN A 375 14.03 -33.24 -10.48
CA ASN A 375 15.47 -33.34 -10.24
C ASN A 375 16.08 -34.33 -11.24
N MET A 376 16.96 -33.82 -12.11
CA MET A 376 17.51 -34.60 -13.21
C MET A 376 18.52 -35.64 -12.76
N GLU A 377 19.27 -35.38 -11.72
CA GLU A 377 20.22 -36.35 -11.17
C GLU A 377 19.50 -37.61 -10.64
N GLU A 378 18.50 -37.41 -9.77
CA GLU A 378 17.69 -38.52 -9.23
C GLU A 378 16.94 -39.28 -10.33
N TYR A 379 16.36 -38.56 -11.28
CA TYR A 379 15.67 -39.15 -12.41
C TYR A 379 16.61 -40.02 -13.26
N LEU A 380 17.78 -39.48 -13.68
CA LEU A 380 18.74 -40.17 -14.52
C LEU A 380 19.36 -41.39 -13.84
N LEU A 381 19.63 -41.30 -12.53
CA LEU A 381 20.07 -42.46 -11.74
C LEU A 381 19.00 -43.58 -11.72
N SER A 382 17.74 -43.21 -11.51
CA SER A 382 16.61 -44.16 -11.51
C SER A 382 16.41 -44.78 -12.88
N LEU A 383 16.42 -43.99 -13.94
CA LEU A 383 16.30 -44.46 -15.33
C LEU A 383 17.43 -45.42 -15.70
N SER A 384 18.68 -45.03 -15.40
CA SER A 384 19.87 -45.82 -15.67
C SER A 384 19.82 -47.17 -14.96
N SER A 385 19.39 -47.19 -13.71
CA SER A 385 19.23 -48.45 -12.92
C SER A 385 18.17 -49.36 -13.52
N GLN A 386 17.03 -48.81 -13.96
CA GLN A 386 15.97 -49.60 -14.58
C GLN A 386 16.39 -50.20 -15.92
N LEU A 387 17.12 -49.42 -16.75
CA LEU A 387 17.64 -49.91 -18.02
C LEU A 387 18.63 -51.04 -17.84
N LEU A 388 19.57 -50.91 -16.89
CA LEU A 388 20.51 -52.01 -16.58
C LEU A 388 19.81 -53.30 -16.17
N VAL A 389 18.73 -53.23 -15.39
CA VAL A 389 17.93 -54.41 -15.00
C VAL A 389 17.23 -55.04 -16.22
N SER A 390 16.84 -54.23 -17.22
CA SER A 390 16.16 -54.72 -18.43
C SER A 390 17.06 -55.48 -19.39
N TYR A 391 18.41 -55.38 -19.24
CA TYR A 391 19.41 -56.08 -20.04
C TYR A 391 20.13 -57.14 -19.18
N GLU A 392 19.54 -58.34 -19.10
CA GLU A 392 20.11 -59.47 -18.35
C GLU A 392 21.55 -59.78 -18.79
N GLY A 393 22.45 -59.94 -17.83
CA GLY A 393 23.88 -60.23 -18.07
C GLY A 393 24.80 -59.01 -18.16
N LEU A 394 24.32 -57.80 -18.22
CA LEU A 394 25.14 -56.58 -18.23
C LEU A 394 25.21 -55.82 -16.89
N LYS A 395 24.38 -56.19 -15.93
CA LYS A 395 24.22 -55.51 -14.66
C LYS A 395 25.54 -55.33 -13.88
N ASP A 396 26.38 -56.40 -13.85
CA ASP A 396 27.65 -56.37 -13.14
C ASP A 396 28.85 -55.99 -14.06
N ALA A 397 28.60 -55.91 -15.38
CA ALA A 397 29.64 -55.61 -16.36
C ALA A 397 29.72 -54.11 -16.68
N ILE A 398 28.62 -53.39 -16.61
CA ILE A 398 28.53 -51.97 -17.01
C ILE A 398 28.33 -51.07 -15.80
N LYS A 399 29.14 -50.02 -15.70
CA LYS A 399 28.99 -48.95 -14.71
C LYS A 399 28.45 -47.69 -15.39
N ILE A 400 27.31 -47.16 -14.92
CA ILE A 400 26.76 -45.90 -15.38
C ILE A 400 27.04 -44.84 -14.31
N SER A 401 27.63 -43.72 -14.69
CA SER A 401 27.85 -42.57 -13.85
C SER A 401 27.03 -41.36 -14.36
N VAL A 402 26.35 -40.68 -13.47
CA VAL A 402 25.54 -39.51 -13.75
C VAL A 402 26.15 -38.32 -13.00
N ASP A 403 26.23 -37.21 -13.67
CA ASP A 403 26.67 -35.89 -13.15
C ASP A 403 25.70 -34.83 -13.69
N ALA A 404 24.70 -34.51 -12.88
CA ALA A 404 23.63 -33.58 -13.23
C ALA A 404 23.16 -32.80 -11.97
N ALA A 405 24.12 -32.47 -11.09
CA ALA A 405 23.83 -31.83 -9.82
C ALA A 405 23.08 -30.49 -10.00
N ASP A 406 22.07 -30.27 -9.16
CA ASP A 406 21.28 -29.04 -9.07
C ASP A 406 20.46 -28.66 -10.32
N ILE A 407 20.36 -29.55 -11.32
CA ILE A 407 19.54 -29.30 -12.51
C ILE A 407 18.14 -29.84 -12.33
N CYS A 408 17.17 -28.94 -12.47
CA CYS A 408 15.73 -29.26 -12.44
C CYS A 408 15.08 -28.85 -13.75
N PHE A 409 14.30 -29.76 -14.38
CA PHE A 409 13.52 -29.47 -15.58
C PHE A 409 12.03 -29.43 -15.29
N THR A 410 11.30 -28.67 -16.12
CA THR A 410 9.84 -28.84 -16.24
C THR A 410 9.53 -30.15 -16.97
N ILE A 411 8.28 -30.62 -16.85
CA ILE A 411 7.85 -31.87 -17.51
C ILE A 411 8.02 -31.80 -19.04
N GLU A 412 7.82 -30.62 -19.61
CA GLU A 412 7.93 -30.37 -21.05
C GLU A 412 9.34 -30.63 -21.60
N THR A 413 10.37 -30.29 -20.81
CA THR A 413 11.77 -30.57 -21.12
C THR A 413 12.18 -31.98 -20.68
N ALA A 414 11.73 -32.44 -19.51
CA ALA A 414 12.14 -33.70 -18.96
C ALA A 414 11.68 -34.92 -19.79
N VAL A 415 10.47 -34.86 -20.40
CA VAL A 415 9.95 -35.99 -21.21
C VAL A 415 10.80 -36.24 -22.46
N PRO A 416 11.02 -35.27 -23.37
CA PRO A 416 11.87 -35.51 -24.52
C PRO A 416 13.33 -35.81 -24.12
N PHE A 417 13.86 -35.15 -23.10
CA PHE A 417 15.18 -35.42 -22.59
C PHE A 417 15.34 -36.84 -22.02
N GLY A 418 14.37 -37.31 -21.23
CA GLY A 418 14.38 -38.65 -20.69
C GLY A 418 14.28 -39.76 -21.77
N LEU A 419 13.50 -39.53 -22.83
CA LEU A 419 13.47 -40.39 -24.00
C LEU A 419 14.80 -40.41 -24.75
N LEU A 420 15.43 -39.25 -24.90
CA LEU A 420 16.77 -39.12 -25.50
C LEU A 420 17.80 -39.95 -24.75
N ILE A 421 17.87 -39.80 -23.42
CA ILE A 421 18.78 -40.62 -22.59
C ILE A 421 18.44 -42.10 -22.67
N ASN A 422 17.16 -42.47 -22.67
CA ASN A 422 16.76 -43.85 -22.86
C ASN A 422 17.31 -44.44 -24.17
N GLU A 423 17.20 -43.72 -25.28
CA GLU A 423 17.73 -44.18 -26.57
C GLU A 423 19.25 -44.32 -26.55
N LEU A 424 19.97 -43.29 -26.03
CA LEU A 424 21.43 -43.32 -25.95
C LEU A 424 21.93 -44.51 -25.11
N VAL A 425 21.39 -44.69 -23.89
CA VAL A 425 21.77 -45.75 -22.99
C VAL A 425 21.39 -47.13 -23.55
N SER A 426 20.18 -47.28 -24.09
CA SER A 426 19.73 -48.53 -24.72
C SER A 426 20.60 -48.94 -25.91
N ASN A 427 21.00 -47.97 -26.74
CA ASN A 427 21.90 -48.24 -27.87
C ASN A 427 23.28 -48.69 -27.40
N SER A 428 23.85 -48.05 -26.38
CA SER A 428 25.12 -48.49 -25.80
C SER A 428 25.03 -49.88 -25.18
N LEU A 429 23.96 -50.18 -24.43
CA LEU A 429 23.78 -51.52 -23.81
C LEU A 429 23.57 -52.64 -24.86
N LYS A 430 22.91 -52.34 -26.00
CA LYS A 430 22.67 -53.34 -27.07
C LYS A 430 23.87 -53.55 -27.97
N HIS A 431 24.57 -52.50 -28.30
CA HIS A 431 25.54 -52.51 -29.40
C HIS A 431 26.97 -52.20 -28.95
N GLY A 432 27.14 -51.44 -27.85
CA GLY A 432 28.44 -50.99 -27.39
C GLY A 432 29.26 -52.11 -26.71
N PHE A 433 28.63 -53.10 -26.06
CA PHE A 433 29.29 -54.09 -25.20
C PHE A 433 28.99 -55.54 -25.61
N PRO A 434 29.37 -55.96 -26.81
CA PRO A 434 29.11 -57.33 -27.27
C PRO A 434 29.83 -58.37 -26.39
N GLY A 435 29.16 -59.54 -26.19
CA GLY A 435 29.72 -60.66 -25.44
C GLY A 435 29.89 -60.43 -23.94
N GLY A 436 29.18 -59.46 -23.32
CA GLY A 436 29.28 -59.19 -21.89
C GLY A 436 30.55 -58.42 -21.48
N ARG A 437 31.17 -57.72 -22.39
CA ARG A 437 32.34 -56.85 -22.14
C ARG A 437 32.06 -55.87 -21.01
N LYS A 438 33.00 -55.77 -20.05
CA LYS A 438 32.96 -54.70 -19.05
C LYS A 438 33.19 -53.35 -19.65
N GLY A 439 32.43 -52.33 -19.19
CA GLY A 439 32.55 -50.98 -19.69
C GLY A 439 31.89 -49.95 -18.79
N ARG A 440 31.97 -48.69 -19.28
CA ARG A 440 31.43 -47.53 -18.57
C ARG A 440 30.60 -46.65 -19.50
N ILE A 441 29.53 -46.12 -18.94
CA ILE A 441 28.72 -45.09 -19.56
C ILE A 441 28.79 -43.86 -18.64
N LYS A 442 29.05 -42.70 -19.19
CA LYS A 442 29.05 -41.40 -18.47
C LYS A 442 27.99 -40.47 -19.09
N ILE A 443 27.16 -39.92 -18.23
CA ILE A 443 26.15 -38.94 -18.57
C ILE A 443 26.47 -37.70 -17.76
N SER A 444 26.83 -36.61 -18.40
CA SER A 444 27.10 -35.33 -17.74
C SER A 444 26.23 -34.24 -18.34
N LEU A 445 25.45 -33.57 -17.51
CA LEU A 445 24.53 -32.51 -17.90
C LEU A 445 24.95 -31.22 -17.17
N LYS A 446 25.09 -30.12 -17.90
CA LYS A 446 25.50 -28.84 -17.36
C LYS A 446 24.66 -27.72 -17.98
N GLU A 447 24.35 -26.71 -17.20
CA GLU A 447 23.83 -25.44 -17.70
C GLU A 447 25.06 -24.58 -18.10
N THR A 448 25.13 -24.18 -19.37
CA THR A 448 26.23 -23.35 -19.91
C THR A 448 25.88 -21.89 -19.91
N GLU A 449 24.65 -21.58 -20.26
CA GLU A 449 24.04 -20.26 -20.19
C GLU A 449 22.61 -20.43 -19.69
N LYS A 450 21.97 -19.34 -19.35
CA LYS A 450 20.57 -19.37 -18.89
C LYS A 450 19.66 -20.11 -19.87
N ASP A 451 19.02 -21.19 -19.39
CA ASP A 451 18.11 -22.06 -20.15
C ASP A 451 18.81 -22.79 -21.34
N ILE A 452 20.13 -22.79 -21.41
CA ILE A 452 20.91 -23.54 -22.40
C ILE A 452 21.74 -24.61 -21.68
N PHE A 453 21.54 -25.86 -22.10
CA PHE A 453 22.13 -27.03 -21.49
C PHE A 453 23.02 -27.77 -22.47
N GLU A 454 24.11 -28.33 -21.93
CA GLU A 454 25.04 -29.19 -22.64
C GLU A 454 24.98 -30.59 -21.99
N LEU A 455 24.66 -31.59 -22.79
CA LEU A 455 24.74 -33.00 -22.43
C LEU A 455 25.97 -33.62 -23.09
N ASP A 456 26.91 -34.11 -22.27
CA ASP A 456 28.02 -34.97 -22.69
C ASP A 456 27.64 -36.42 -22.38
N TYR A 457 27.42 -37.23 -23.39
CA TYR A 457 27.16 -38.67 -23.30
C TYR A 457 28.32 -39.44 -23.85
N PHE A 458 28.92 -40.34 -23.07
CA PHE A 458 30.05 -41.14 -23.45
C PHE A 458 29.91 -42.60 -23.04
N ASP A 459 30.22 -43.55 -23.95
CA ASP A 459 30.48 -44.96 -23.62
C ASP A 459 31.87 -45.39 -24.13
N ASP A 460 32.50 -46.33 -23.42
CA ASP A 460 33.80 -46.92 -23.83
C ASP A 460 33.60 -48.25 -24.60
N GLY A 461 32.48 -48.40 -25.28
CA GLY A 461 32.12 -49.54 -26.10
C GLY A 461 32.95 -49.69 -27.39
N VAL A 462 32.40 -50.51 -28.33
CA VAL A 462 33.06 -50.73 -29.64
C VAL A 462 32.81 -49.60 -30.62
N GLY A 463 32.06 -48.56 -30.23
CA GLY A 463 31.69 -47.42 -31.08
C GLY A 463 30.63 -47.73 -32.14
N ILE A 464 30.25 -46.72 -32.88
CA ILE A 464 29.24 -46.82 -33.92
C ILE A 464 29.91 -47.20 -35.24
N LYS A 465 29.50 -48.38 -35.80
CA LYS A 465 29.86 -48.70 -37.16
C LYS A 465 28.94 -47.89 -38.09
N MET A 466 29.49 -46.81 -38.66
CA MET A 466 28.76 -45.99 -39.64
C MET A 466 28.52 -46.78 -40.91
N ASN A 467 27.36 -47.34 -41.12
CA ASN A 467 26.86 -47.73 -42.45
C ASN A 467 26.26 -46.46 -43.10
N ILE A 468 27.10 -45.69 -43.76
CA ILE A 468 26.67 -44.51 -44.51
C ILE A 468 26.12 -45.01 -45.85
N VAL A 469 24.82 -45.03 -46.05
CA VAL A 469 24.17 -45.20 -47.34
C VAL A 469 23.63 -43.83 -47.74
N ASN A 470 24.19 -43.28 -48.82
CA ASN A 470 23.81 -41.97 -49.38
C ASN A 470 23.91 -40.76 -48.41
N GLY A 471 24.91 -40.77 -47.54
CA GLY A 471 25.13 -39.64 -46.64
C GLY A 471 24.19 -39.55 -45.42
N HIS A 472 23.28 -40.50 -45.25
CA HIS A 472 22.40 -40.60 -44.11
C HIS A 472 22.64 -41.89 -43.32
N VAL A 473 22.74 -41.76 -41.99
CA VAL A 473 22.84 -42.90 -41.06
C VAL A 473 21.44 -43.50 -40.92
N VAL A 474 21.23 -44.67 -41.49
CA VAL A 474 19.91 -45.33 -41.51
C VAL A 474 19.75 -46.25 -40.32
N SER A 475 19.48 -45.70 -39.12
CA SER A 475 18.86 -46.48 -38.03
C SER A 475 17.72 -45.69 -37.42
N PHE A 476 16.59 -46.35 -37.12
CA PHE A 476 15.42 -45.76 -36.51
C PHE A 476 15.76 -45.05 -35.20
N GLY A 477 16.70 -45.58 -34.40
CA GLY A 477 17.14 -44.96 -33.13
C GLY A 477 17.85 -43.61 -33.34
N MET A 478 18.66 -43.48 -34.43
CA MET A 478 19.37 -42.26 -34.73
C MET A 478 18.40 -41.14 -35.16
N HIS A 479 17.45 -41.50 -35.99
CA HIS A 479 16.40 -40.55 -36.41
C HIS A 479 15.54 -40.07 -35.23
N LEU A 480 15.26 -40.96 -34.25
CA LEU A 480 14.57 -40.55 -33.02
C LEU A 480 15.40 -39.62 -32.16
N ILE A 481 16.73 -39.85 -32.04
CA ILE A 481 17.64 -38.93 -31.33
C ILE A 481 17.59 -37.54 -31.98
N GLU A 482 17.72 -37.44 -33.30
CA GLU A 482 17.64 -36.19 -34.04
C GLU A 482 16.31 -35.46 -33.82
N MET A 483 15.19 -36.21 -33.87
CA MET A 483 13.86 -35.67 -33.63
C MET A 483 13.68 -35.14 -32.22
N LEU A 484 14.16 -35.88 -31.20
CA LEU A 484 14.08 -35.46 -29.77
C LEU A 484 14.96 -34.23 -29.51
N VAL A 485 16.16 -34.19 -30.10
CA VAL A 485 17.03 -33.02 -30.03
C VAL A 485 16.41 -31.79 -30.69
N SER A 486 15.78 -32.00 -31.87
CA SER A 486 15.02 -30.92 -32.52
C SER A 486 13.83 -30.44 -31.69
N GLN A 487 13.13 -31.34 -30.98
CA GLN A 487 12.03 -30.98 -30.08
C GLN A 487 12.52 -30.17 -28.88
N LEU A 488 13.79 -30.38 -28.48
CA LEU A 488 14.48 -29.60 -27.45
C LEU A 488 15.15 -28.32 -28.02
N GLU A 489 14.88 -27.97 -29.25
CA GLU A 489 15.50 -26.81 -29.96
C GLU A 489 17.04 -26.89 -29.92
N GLY A 490 17.60 -28.08 -30.05
CA GLY A 490 19.02 -28.36 -29.85
C GLY A 490 19.75 -28.79 -31.11
N SER A 491 21.03 -29.08 -30.91
CA SER A 491 21.93 -29.67 -31.90
C SER A 491 22.69 -30.86 -31.31
N VAL A 492 22.98 -31.86 -32.14
CA VAL A 492 23.72 -33.06 -31.76
C VAL A 492 24.98 -33.19 -32.59
N GLU A 493 26.11 -33.45 -31.91
CA GLU A 493 27.40 -33.72 -32.53
C GLU A 493 27.92 -35.08 -32.06
N LEU A 494 28.35 -35.92 -33.00
CA LEU A 494 29.04 -37.17 -32.72
C LEU A 494 30.55 -36.93 -32.75
N ILE A 495 31.19 -37.01 -31.58
CA ILE A 495 32.62 -36.77 -31.46
C ILE A 495 33.37 -38.11 -31.72
N PRO A 496 34.37 -38.12 -32.64
CA PRO A 496 35.18 -39.30 -32.87
C PRO A 496 35.91 -39.78 -31.61
N SER A 497 35.65 -41.02 -31.20
CA SER A 497 36.25 -41.64 -29.99
C SER A 497 36.41 -43.13 -30.18
N LYS A 498 37.07 -43.84 -29.21
CA LYS A 498 37.16 -45.30 -29.22
C LYS A 498 35.84 -46.00 -28.91
N GLY A 499 34.87 -45.26 -28.36
CA GLY A 499 33.49 -45.64 -28.05
C GLY A 499 32.50 -44.72 -28.74
N THR A 500 31.32 -44.52 -28.15
CA THR A 500 30.34 -43.58 -28.61
C THR A 500 30.43 -42.31 -27.78
N ASN A 501 30.53 -41.16 -28.42
CA ASN A 501 30.57 -39.87 -27.71
C ASN A 501 29.65 -38.85 -28.41
N TYR A 502 28.58 -38.44 -27.73
CA TYR A 502 27.64 -37.43 -28.18
C TYR A 502 27.78 -36.16 -27.34
N LYS A 503 27.87 -35.04 -28.02
CA LYS A 503 27.69 -33.72 -27.43
C LYS A 503 26.42 -33.10 -27.95
N ILE A 504 25.51 -32.77 -27.03
CA ILE A 504 24.18 -32.29 -27.37
C ILE A 504 23.94 -30.98 -26.62
N ASN A 505 23.76 -29.92 -27.40
CA ASN A 505 23.36 -28.62 -26.85
C ASN A 505 21.88 -28.43 -27.11
N PHE A 506 21.14 -28.01 -26.09
CA PHE A 506 19.70 -27.85 -26.22
C PHE A 506 19.17 -26.74 -25.33
N ARG A 507 17.96 -26.29 -25.65
CA ARG A 507 17.25 -25.32 -24.82
C ARG A 507 16.27 -26.05 -23.91
N GLY A 508 16.28 -25.70 -22.64
CA GLY A 508 15.36 -26.27 -21.65
C GLY A 508 14.74 -25.19 -20.80
N SER A 509 13.50 -25.38 -20.42
CA SER A 509 12.89 -24.51 -19.39
C SER A 509 13.40 -24.93 -18.03
N SER A 510 14.43 -24.22 -17.52
CA SER A 510 14.80 -24.33 -16.11
C SER A 510 13.78 -23.55 -15.29
N TYR A 511 13.28 -24.16 -14.24
CA TYR A 511 12.38 -23.48 -13.32
C TYR A 511 13.20 -22.58 -12.40
N GLN A 512 13.35 -21.29 -12.76
CA GLN A 512 13.86 -20.30 -11.84
C GLN A 512 12.72 -19.86 -10.90
N THR A 513 12.95 -19.97 -9.60
CA THR A 513 12.08 -19.45 -8.54
C THR A 513 11.86 -17.94 -8.78
N ARG A 514 10.75 -17.56 -9.41
CA ARG A 514 10.34 -16.17 -9.60
C ARG A 514 9.69 -15.60 -8.35
N PHE A 515 10.23 -15.81 -7.16
CA PHE A 515 9.81 -15.09 -5.96
C PHE A 515 11.01 -14.93 -5.01
N GLN A 516 11.88 -13.98 -5.32
CA GLN A 516 12.49 -13.20 -4.25
C GLN A 516 11.63 -11.93 -4.12
N TYR A 517 10.79 -11.91 -3.11
CA TYR A 517 10.15 -10.67 -2.65
C TYR A 517 11.24 -9.79 -2.05
N SER A 518 11.48 -8.62 -2.65
CA SER A 518 12.17 -7.49 -2.06
C SER A 518 11.22 -6.74 -1.12
#